data_7db3c8495a3d560f9fede966a3de9b42
#
_entry.id   7db3c8495a3d560f9fede966a3de9b42
#
_cell.length_a   1.000
_cell.length_b   1.000
_cell.length_c   1.000
_cell.angle_alpha   90.00
_cell.angle_beta   90.00
_cell.angle_gamma   90.00
#
_symmetry.space_group_name_H-M   'P 1'
#
loop_
_entity.id
_entity.type
_entity.pdbx_description
1 polymer ?
#
loop_
_entity_poly.entity_id
_entity_poly.type
_entity_poly.pdbx_seq_one_letter_code
_entity_poly.pdbx_strand_id
1 'polypeptide(L)'
;MQLIQLLIDGIASGCIYGLVALGFVLIYKATETINFAQGDILMLGAFVAYSLIGILGMDYLTGFALTVLIIAVFGFFLDAVVVRQIIGQPAFATVMLTIGLGFIFRGFASIYWGTDIFSFSTPFSGKITEFNGLIISYVNLSIIIGTAVLMSALYFFFTFSKIGVAMRASSENQLAAYYMGIPVKFIFSLIWSISAGVAAVAGVLLAPITLVDLSLIHI
;
A
#
# COMPACT_ATOMS: atom_id res chain seq x y z
N MET A 1 1.07 -1.03 -33.68
CA MET A 1 2.11 -1.37 -32.71
C MET A 1 2.17 -0.35 -31.57
N GLN A 2 2.34 0.93 -31.80
CA GLN A 2 2.37 1.99 -30.77
C GLN A 2 1.14 1.99 -29.84
N LEU A 3 -0.04 1.75 -30.37
CA LEU A 3 -1.28 1.76 -29.60
C LEU A 3 -1.34 0.59 -28.58
N ILE A 4 -0.84 -0.57 -28.94
CA ILE A 4 -0.77 -1.74 -28.03
C ILE A 4 0.27 -1.49 -26.93
N GLN A 5 1.38 -0.87 -27.24
CA GLN A 5 2.40 -0.51 -26.25
C GLN A 5 1.86 0.50 -25.25
N LEU A 6 1.16 1.56 -25.73
CA LEU A 6 0.47 2.53 -24.87
C LEU A 6 -0.59 1.87 -23.96
N LEU A 7 -1.30 0.85 -24.46
CA LEU A 7 -2.25 0.09 -23.65
C LEU A 7 -1.56 -0.69 -22.52
N ILE A 8 -0.43 -1.34 -22.79
CA ILE A 8 0.34 -2.08 -21.77
C ILE A 8 0.84 -1.14 -20.68
N ASP A 9 1.42 0.00 -21.09
CA ASP A 9 1.92 1.02 -20.15
C ASP A 9 0.76 1.63 -19.33
N GLY A 10 -0.38 1.88 -19.97
CA GLY A 10 -1.61 2.36 -19.33
C GLY A 10 -2.18 1.35 -18.33
N ILE A 11 -2.19 0.06 -18.67
CA ILE A 11 -2.63 -0.99 -17.75
C ILE A 11 -1.69 -1.08 -16.54
N ALA A 12 -0.37 -1.02 -16.73
CA ALA A 12 0.59 -1.05 -15.64
C ALA A 12 0.38 0.13 -14.67
N SER A 13 0.24 1.35 -15.21
CA SER A 13 -0.08 2.54 -14.42
C SER A 13 -1.44 2.40 -13.71
N GLY A 14 -2.46 1.93 -14.41
CA GLY A 14 -3.78 1.66 -13.85
C GLY A 14 -3.78 0.63 -12.72
N CYS A 15 -2.91 -0.37 -12.78
CA CYS A 15 -2.70 -1.35 -11.72
C CYS A 15 -2.21 -0.68 -10.42
N ILE A 16 -1.26 0.26 -10.51
CA ILE A 16 -0.75 1.00 -9.35
C ILE A 16 -1.87 1.85 -8.72
N TYR A 17 -2.59 2.63 -9.54
CA TYR A 17 -3.74 3.40 -9.05
C TYR A 17 -4.79 2.50 -8.41
N GLY A 18 -5.04 1.32 -8.98
CA GLY A 18 -5.94 0.33 -8.43
C GLY A 18 -5.51 -0.18 -7.05
N LEU A 19 -4.20 -0.41 -6.83
CA LEU A 19 -3.66 -0.80 -5.53
C LEU A 19 -3.81 0.31 -4.48
N VAL A 20 -3.51 1.55 -4.85
CA VAL A 20 -3.71 2.70 -3.97
C VAL A 20 -5.18 2.85 -3.59
N ALA A 21 -6.07 2.81 -4.58
CA ALA A 21 -7.51 2.88 -4.37
C ALA A 21 -8.02 1.73 -3.47
N LEU A 22 -7.48 0.51 -3.64
CA LEU A 22 -7.82 -0.62 -2.79
C LEU A 22 -7.47 -0.37 -1.32
N GLY A 23 -6.30 0.21 -1.05
CA GLY A 23 -5.91 0.61 0.31
C GLY A 23 -6.90 1.59 0.94
N PHE A 24 -7.33 2.61 0.19
CA PHE A 24 -8.38 3.54 0.64
C PHE A 24 -9.71 2.83 0.92
N VAL A 25 -10.16 1.99 0.00
CA VAL A 25 -11.45 1.29 0.10
C VAL A 25 -11.49 0.35 1.30
N LEU A 26 -10.38 -0.33 1.60
CA LEU A 26 -10.29 -1.23 2.76
C LEU A 26 -10.55 -0.49 4.08
N ILE A 27 -9.91 0.66 4.27
CA ILE A 27 -10.10 1.49 5.47
C ILE A 27 -11.50 2.11 5.48
N TYR A 28 -11.91 2.71 4.35
CA TYR A 28 -13.22 3.36 4.26
C TYR A 28 -14.38 2.42 4.54
N LYS A 29 -14.33 1.18 4.01
CA LYS A 29 -15.38 0.18 4.22
C LYS A 29 -15.47 -0.23 5.69
N ALA A 30 -14.38 -0.22 6.44
CA ALA A 30 -14.36 -0.61 7.83
C ALA A 30 -14.73 0.52 8.81
N THR A 31 -14.28 1.74 8.51
CA THR A 31 -14.34 2.87 9.44
C THR A 31 -15.25 4.00 8.99
N GLU A 32 -15.79 3.91 7.76
CA GLU A 32 -16.56 4.98 7.08
C GLU A 32 -15.80 6.31 6.97
N THR A 33 -14.47 6.26 7.12
CA THR A 33 -13.60 7.44 7.09
C THR A 33 -12.51 7.28 6.03
N ILE A 34 -12.10 8.40 5.43
CA ILE A 34 -11.05 8.44 4.42
C ILE A 34 -9.70 8.65 5.13
N ASN A 35 -8.72 7.78 4.82
CA ASN A 35 -7.36 7.94 5.31
C ASN A 35 -6.53 8.79 4.33
N PHE A 36 -6.38 10.08 4.58
CA PHE A 36 -5.56 10.96 3.75
C PHE A 36 -4.06 10.69 3.84
N ALA A 37 -3.59 9.97 4.86
CA ALA A 37 -2.19 9.55 4.96
C ALA A 37 -1.85 8.31 4.10
N GLN A 38 -2.77 7.79 3.27
CA GLN A 38 -2.53 6.58 2.49
C GLN A 38 -1.36 6.74 1.51
N GLY A 39 -1.25 7.88 0.82
CA GLY A 39 -0.12 8.20 -0.05
C GLY A 39 1.20 8.32 0.71
N ASP A 40 1.17 8.87 1.93
CA ASP A 40 2.35 8.98 2.77
C ASP A 40 2.83 7.61 3.28
N ILE A 41 1.91 6.67 3.55
CA ILE A 41 2.25 5.28 3.90
C ILE A 41 2.89 4.57 2.70
N LEU A 42 2.38 4.81 1.48
CA LEU A 42 2.98 4.31 0.24
C LEU A 42 4.41 4.82 0.08
N MET A 43 4.62 6.13 0.24
CA MET A 43 5.94 6.77 0.22
C MET A 43 6.88 6.14 1.27
N LEU A 44 6.44 5.96 2.51
CA LEU A 44 7.23 5.28 3.55
C LEU A 44 7.59 3.85 3.12
N GLY A 45 6.68 3.12 2.48
CA GLY A 45 6.93 1.79 1.93
C GLY A 45 8.07 1.82 0.90
N ALA A 46 8.07 2.78 -0.02
CA ALA A 46 9.14 2.96 -1.01
C ALA A 46 10.50 3.28 -0.35
N PHE A 47 10.53 4.17 0.65
CA PHE A 47 11.76 4.51 1.38
C PHE A 47 12.31 3.35 2.21
N VAL A 48 11.44 2.57 2.88
CA VAL A 48 11.85 1.36 3.60
C VAL A 48 12.41 0.33 2.64
N ALA A 49 11.78 0.12 1.47
CA ALA A 49 12.31 -0.77 0.43
C ALA A 49 13.67 -0.30 -0.08
N TYR A 50 13.83 1.01 -0.33
CA TYR A 50 15.11 1.59 -0.70
C TYR A 50 16.18 1.31 0.37
N SER A 51 15.84 1.43 1.65
CA SER A 51 16.78 1.15 2.74
C SER A 51 17.19 -0.32 2.78
N LEU A 52 16.25 -1.25 2.62
CA LEU A 52 16.53 -2.68 2.69
C LEU A 52 17.24 -3.20 1.44
N ILE A 53 16.79 -2.80 0.26
CA ILE A 53 17.31 -3.30 -1.02
C ILE A 53 18.49 -2.45 -1.49
N GLY A 54 18.37 -1.12 -1.46
CA GLY A 54 19.38 -0.20 -1.98
C GLY A 54 20.57 -0.01 -1.04
N ILE A 55 20.32 0.26 0.25
CA ILE A 55 21.41 0.56 1.22
C ILE A 55 21.97 -0.72 1.83
N LEU A 56 21.11 -1.62 2.36
CA LEU A 56 21.54 -2.87 3.00
C LEU A 56 21.90 -3.97 2.00
N GLY A 57 21.61 -3.79 0.70
CA GLY A 57 21.96 -4.75 -0.35
C GLY A 57 21.21 -6.09 -0.23
N MET A 58 20.03 -6.10 0.39
CA MET A 58 19.24 -7.34 0.50
C MET A 58 18.73 -7.77 -0.87
N ASP A 59 18.54 -9.09 -1.02
CA ASP A 59 17.86 -9.62 -2.19
C ASP A 59 16.47 -8.99 -2.36
N TYR A 60 16.10 -8.71 -3.62
CA TYR A 60 14.85 -8.00 -3.92
C TYR A 60 13.61 -8.63 -3.30
N LEU A 61 13.48 -9.97 -3.37
CA LEU A 61 12.31 -10.66 -2.86
C LEU A 61 12.23 -10.60 -1.34
N THR A 62 13.35 -10.79 -0.67
CA THR A 62 13.43 -10.70 0.81
C THR A 62 13.24 -9.28 1.29
N GLY A 63 13.83 -8.28 0.64
CA GLY A 63 13.64 -6.87 0.95
C GLY A 63 12.20 -6.41 0.71
N PHE A 64 11.59 -6.87 -0.38
CA PHE A 64 10.17 -6.64 -0.66
C PHE A 64 9.26 -7.21 0.44
N ALA A 65 9.42 -8.49 0.79
CA ALA A 65 8.61 -9.15 1.80
C ALA A 65 8.76 -8.49 3.19
N LEU A 66 9.99 -8.13 3.57
CA LEU A 66 10.26 -7.42 4.82
C LEU A 66 9.65 -6.02 4.82
N THR A 67 9.74 -5.28 3.72
CA THR A 67 9.09 -3.97 3.59
C THR A 67 7.59 -4.07 3.85
N VAL A 68 6.91 -5.01 3.18
CA VAL A 68 5.47 -5.22 3.35
C VAL A 68 5.15 -5.57 4.80
N LEU A 69 5.93 -6.44 5.43
CA LEU A 69 5.75 -6.82 6.82
C LEU A 69 5.94 -5.64 7.78
N ILE A 70 7.02 -4.86 7.62
CA ILE A 70 7.32 -3.70 8.47
C ILE A 70 6.19 -2.67 8.38
N ILE A 71 5.77 -2.33 7.17
CA ILE A 71 4.71 -1.34 6.96
C ILE A 71 3.34 -1.87 7.39
N ALA A 72 3.07 -3.16 7.23
CA ALA A 72 1.84 -3.77 7.76
C ALA A 72 1.78 -3.74 9.29
N VAL A 73 2.89 -4.07 9.96
CA VAL A 73 3.02 -3.96 11.42
C VAL A 73 2.88 -2.49 11.87
N PHE A 74 3.52 -1.57 11.15
CA PHE A 74 3.36 -0.13 11.40
C PHE A 74 1.89 0.31 11.30
N GLY A 75 1.16 -0.09 10.25
CA GLY A 75 -0.26 0.20 10.07
C GLY A 75 -1.13 -0.36 11.21
N PHE A 76 -0.81 -1.57 11.70
CA PHE A 76 -1.48 -2.15 12.87
C PHE A 76 -1.33 -1.28 14.12
N PHE A 77 -0.09 -0.87 14.42
CA PHE A 77 0.18 -0.02 15.59
C PHE A 77 -0.35 1.40 15.42
N LEU A 78 -0.35 1.94 14.20
CA LEU A 78 -0.92 3.24 13.89
C LEU A 78 -2.39 3.31 14.26
N ASP A 79 -3.19 2.29 13.88
CA ASP A 79 -4.58 2.19 14.34
C ASP A 79 -4.64 2.01 15.85
N ALA A 80 -3.93 1.01 16.40
CA ALA A 80 -4.06 0.62 17.81
C ALA A 80 -3.71 1.76 18.78
N VAL A 81 -2.75 2.62 18.43
CA VAL A 81 -2.23 3.67 19.32
C VAL A 81 -2.82 5.05 19.00
N VAL A 82 -3.04 5.36 17.72
CA VAL A 82 -3.40 6.72 17.30
C VAL A 82 -4.85 6.80 16.84
N VAL A 83 -5.21 6.06 15.77
CA VAL A 83 -6.50 6.24 15.10
C VAL A 83 -7.65 5.79 16.00
N ARG A 84 -7.47 4.72 16.74
CA ARG A 84 -8.49 4.19 17.66
C ARG A 84 -8.96 5.20 18.70
N GLN A 85 -8.12 6.16 19.10
CA GLN A 85 -8.48 7.14 20.12
C GLN A 85 -9.54 8.14 19.66
N ILE A 86 -9.72 8.28 18.35
CA ILE A 86 -10.71 9.17 17.75
C ILE A 86 -11.96 8.45 17.21
N ILE A 87 -12.05 7.13 17.40
CA ILE A 87 -13.25 6.37 17.03
C ILE A 87 -14.45 6.91 17.81
N GLY A 88 -15.53 7.20 17.08
CA GLY A 88 -16.74 7.81 17.66
C GLY A 88 -16.76 9.34 17.65
N GLN A 89 -15.67 9.99 17.24
CA GLN A 89 -15.64 11.42 16.95
C GLN A 89 -16.23 11.71 15.56
N PRO A 90 -16.63 12.96 15.28
CA PRO A 90 -17.10 13.33 13.94
C PRO A 90 -16.06 12.99 12.86
N ALA A 91 -16.53 12.59 11.68
CA ALA A 91 -15.66 12.20 10.54
C ALA A 91 -14.55 13.22 10.22
N PHE A 92 -14.83 14.51 10.44
CA PHE A 92 -13.86 15.59 10.28
C PHE A 92 -12.62 15.42 11.19
N ALA A 93 -12.77 14.90 12.41
CA ALA A 93 -11.65 14.68 13.33
C ALA A 93 -10.69 13.62 12.75
N THR A 94 -11.21 12.55 12.16
CA THR A 94 -10.38 11.51 11.51
C THR A 94 -9.65 12.06 10.29
N VAL A 95 -10.34 12.88 9.48
CA VAL A 95 -9.71 13.54 8.32
C VAL A 95 -8.55 14.42 8.77
N MET A 96 -8.76 15.27 9.76
CA MET A 96 -7.69 16.15 10.29
C MET A 96 -6.53 15.36 10.88
N LEU A 97 -6.82 14.28 11.62
CA LEU A 97 -5.78 13.40 12.14
C LEU A 97 -4.93 12.79 11.01
N THR A 98 -5.57 12.22 10.00
CA THR A 98 -4.84 11.54 8.91
C THR A 98 -4.02 12.52 8.06
N ILE A 99 -4.51 13.74 7.84
CA ILE A 99 -3.73 14.82 7.22
C ILE A 99 -2.51 15.18 8.10
N GLY A 100 -2.72 15.35 9.41
CA GLY A 100 -1.64 15.62 10.35
C GLY A 100 -0.58 14.50 10.39
N LEU A 101 -1.02 13.23 10.35
CA LEU A 101 -0.13 12.07 10.24
C LEU A 101 0.68 12.10 8.95
N GLY A 102 0.07 12.49 7.82
CA GLY A 102 0.79 12.65 6.57
C GLY A 102 1.94 13.65 6.68
N PHE A 103 1.72 14.80 7.31
CA PHE A 103 2.80 15.76 7.56
C PHE A 103 3.91 15.22 8.46
N ILE A 104 3.54 14.45 9.50
CA ILE A 104 4.52 13.79 10.38
C ILE A 104 5.35 12.77 9.58
N PHE A 105 4.73 11.97 8.71
CA PHE A 105 5.44 10.97 7.91
C PHE A 105 6.40 11.61 6.92
N ARG A 106 5.99 12.69 6.26
CA ARG A 106 6.88 13.48 5.37
C ARG A 106 8.04 14.10 6.13
N GLY A 107 7.75 14.72 7.26
CA GLY A 107 8.78 15.29 8.13
C GLY A 107 9.78 14.23 8.59
N PHE A 108 9.30 13.08 9.02
CA PHE A 108 10.15 11.95 9.40
C PHE A 108 10.99 11.45 8.21
N ALA A 109 10.38 11.26 7.04
CA ALA A 109 11.10 10.84 5.84
C ALA A 109 12.18 11.84 5.44
N SER A 110 11.87 13.14 5.46
CA SER A 110 12.81 14.22 5.15
C SER A 110 13.99 14.28 6.12
N ILE A 111 13.76 14.04 7.41
CA ILE A 111 14.84 14.05 8.43
C ILE A 111 15.73 12.83 8.30
N TYR A 112 15.16 11.63 8.03
CA TYR A 112 15.90 10.39 8.04
C TYR A 112 16.61 10.09 6.71
N TRP A 113 15.91 10.26 5.57
CA TRP A 113 16.45 9.99 4.24
C TRP A 113 16.92 11.26 3.49
N GLY A 114 16.50 12.43 3.94
CA GLY A 114 16.75 13.67 3.24
C GLY A 114 15.67 13.99 2.20
N THR A 115 15.95 15.01 1.38
CA THR A 115 15.05 15.47 0.30
C THR A 115 15.57 15.11 -1.09
N ASP A 116 16.62 14.30 -1.15
CA ASP A 116 17.21 13.87 -2.41
C ASP A 116 16.33 12.82 -3.10
N ILE A 117 16.55 12.68 -4.40
CA ILE A 117 15.86 11.70 -5.23
C ILE A 117 16.69 10.41 -5.23
N PHE A 118 16.08 9.32 -4.82
CA PHE A 118 16.73 8.02 -4.78
C PHE A 118 16.18 7.09 -5.84
N SER A 119 17.02 6.18 -6.31
CA SER A 119 16.62 5.07 -7.16
C SER A 119 17.25 3.78 -6.64
N PHE A 120 16.54 2.68 -6.74
CA PHE A 120 17.14 1.37 -6.55
C PHE A 120 16.84 0.49 -7.76
N SER A 121 17.85 -0.29 -8.15
CA SER A 121 17.68 -1.23 -9.25
C SER A 121 16.90 -2.45 -8.79
N THR A 122 15.89 -2.79 -9.56
CA THR A 122 15.16 -4.05 -9.39
C THR A 122 15.73 -5.10 -10.37
N PRO A 123 15.54 -6.39 -10.13
CA PRO A 123 15.93 -7.43 -11.07
C PRO A 123 15.32 -7.28 -12.47
N PHE A 124 14.30 -6.44 -12.59
CA PHE A 124 13.53 -6.16 -13.80
C PHE A 124 13.94 -4.86 -14.49
N SER A 125 14.67 -3.97 -13.80
CA SER A 125 15.10 -2.66 -14.33
C SER A 125 16.00 -2.83 -15.55
N GLY A 126 15.71 -2.06 -16.61
CA GLY A 126 16.48 -2.08 -17.86
C GLY A 126 16.28 -3.31 -18.74
N LYS A 127 15.51 -4.31 -18.31
CA LYS A 127 15.21 -5.48 -19.15
C LYS A 127 13.98 -5.21 -19.99
N ILE A 128 14.13 -5.43 -21.29
CA ILE A 128 13.06 -5.33 -22.28
C ILE A 128 13.01 -6.62 -23.09
N THR A 129 11.82 -7.02 -23.49
CA THR A 129 11.62 -8.09 -24.46
C THR A 129 10.92 -7.52 -25.69
N GLU A 130 11.47 -7.83 -26.85
CA GLU A 130 10.83 -7.53 -28.12
C GLU A 130 10.06 -8.75 -28.59
N PHE A 131 8.75 -8.58 -28.71
CA PHE A 131 7.88 -9.59 -29.28
C PHE A 131 7.12 -9.02 -30.47
N ASN A 132 7.44 -9.45 -31.65
CA ASN A 132 6.75 -9.04 -32.89
C ASN A 132 6.71 -7.51 -33.11
N GLY A 133 7.80 -6.79 -32.74
CA GLY A 133 7.91 -5.32 -32.83
C GLY A 133 7.27 -4.56 -31.67
N LEU A 134 6.81 -5.26 -30.62
CA LEU A 134 6.36 -4.67 -29.34
C LEU A 134 7.51 -4.73 -28.33
N ILE A 135 7.83 -3.60 -27.72
CA ILE A 135 8.81 -3.49 -26.65
C ILE A 135 8.06 -3.58 -25.31
N ILE A 136 8.23 -4.68 -24.60
CA ILE A 136 7.61 -4.90 -23.30
C ILE A 136 8.66 -4.75 -22.21
N SER A 137 8.46 -3.78 -21.31
CA SER A 137 9.30 -3.63 -20.12
C SER A 137 8.97 -4.69 -19.09
N TYR A 138 9.99 -5.36 -18.54
CA TYR A 138 9.80 -6.31 -17.43
C TYR A 138 9.28 -5.62 -16.17
N VAL A 139 9.53 -4.33 -15.99
CA VAL A 139 8.97 -3.54 -14.88
C VAL A 139 7.45 -3.49 -15.00
N ASN A 140 6.90 -3.13 -16.17
CA ASN A 140 5.44 -3.08 -16.37
C ASN A 140 4.81 -4.47 -16.20
N LEU A 141 5.46 -5.50 -16.70
CA LEU A 141 5.00 -6.88 -16.53
C LEU A 141 4.98 -7.30 -15.05
N SER A 142 6.02 -6.94 -14.28
CA SER A 142 6.09 -7.24 -12.85
C SER A 142 5.00 -6.54 -12.05
N ILE A 143 4.63 -5.30 -12.44
CA ILE A 143 3.52 -4.55 -11.82
C ILE A 143 2.19 -5.24 -12.08
N ILE A 144 1.90 -5.59 -13.33
CA ILE A 144 0.64 -6.25 -13.71
C ILE A 144 0.51 -7.59 -12.98
N ILE A 145 1.56 -8.42 -13.01
CA ILE A 145 1.57 -9.72 -12.34
C ILE A 145 1.49 -9.55 -10.82
N GLY A 146 2.29 -8.67 -10.24
CA GLY A 146 2.29 -8.40 -8.80
C GLY A 146 0.91 -7.93 -8.31
N THR A 147 0.28 -7.03 -9.05
CA THR A 147 -1.08 -6.56 -8.75
C THR A 147 -2.10 -7.70 -8.85
N ALA A 148 -2.06 -8.50 -9.92
CA ALA A 148 -2.97 -9.61 -10.11
C ALA A 148 -2.83 -10.66 -8.99
N VAL A 149 -1.59 -10.98 -8.59
CA VAL A 149 -1.31 -11.90 -7.48
C VAL A 149 -1.84 -11.35 -6.16
N LEU A 150 -1.56 -10.08 -5.85
CA LEU A 150 -2.03 -9.45 -4.61
C LEU A 150 -3.56 -9.37 -4.56
N MET A 151 -4.21 -8.93 -5.64
CA MET A 151 -5.67 -8.87 -5.72
C MET A 151 -6.30 -10.26 -5.54
N SER A 152 -5.73 -11.28 -6.18
CA SER A 152 -6.19 -12.66 -6.02
C SER A 152 -6.00 -13.14 -4.57
N ALA A 153 -4.83 -12.90 -3.98
CA ALA A 153 -4.55 -13.27 -2.60
C ALA A 153 -5.53 -12.59 -1.62
N LEU A 154 -5.81 -11.32 -1.79
CA LEU A 154 -6.80 -10.59 -0.97
C LEU A 154 -8.21 -11.11 -1.20
N TYR A 155 -8.61 -11.40 -2.44
CA TYR A 155 -9.90 -11.99 -2.73
C TYR A 155 -10.09 -13.33 -2.01
N PHE A 156 -9.12 -14.23 -2.09
CA PHE A 156 -9.15 -15.53 -1.39
C PHE A 156 -9.13 -15.32 0.13
N PHE A 157 -8.31 -14.40 0.64
CA PHE A 157 -8.27 -14.09 2.07
C PHE A 157 -9.63 -13.60 2.59
N PHE A 158 -10.23 -12.60 1.95
CA PHE A 158 -11.52 -12.06 2.38
C PHE A 158 -12.69 -13.03 2.19
N THR A 159 -12.61 -13.93 1.20
CA THR A 159 -13.71 -14.86 0.89
C THR A 159 -13.67 -16.11 1.76
N PHE A 160 -12.50 -16.68 1.97
CA PHE A 160 -12.38 -18.02 2.56
C PHE A 160 -11.78 -18.03 3.97
N SER A 161 -11.08 -16.99 4.42
CA SER A 161 -10.52 -16.99 5.77
C SER A 161 -11.55 -16.56 6.81
N LYS A 162 -11.50 -17.18 8.00
CA LYS A 162 -12.36 -16.80 9.16
C LYS A 162 -12.16 -15.33 9.54
N ILE A 163 -10.93 -14.83 9.45
CA ILE A 163 -10.59 -13.44 9.74
C ILE A 163 -11.19 -12.50 8.68
N GLY A 164 -11.07 -12.84 7.40
CA GLY A 164 -11.67 -12.05 6.31
C GLY A 164 -13.20 -11.98 6.40
N VAL A 165 -13.86 -13.08 6.78
CA VAL A 165 -15.31 -13.09 7.04
C VAL A 165 -15.64 -12.19 8.23
N ALA A 166 -14.87 -12.27 9.33
CA ALA A 166 -15.05 -11.41 10.49
C ALA A 166 -14.84 -9.91 10.15
N MET A 167 -13.86 -9.60 9.27
CA MET A 167 -13.65 -8.24 8.77
C MET A 167 -14.85 -7.73 7.98
N ARG A 168 -15.41 -8.52 7.08
CA ARG A 168 -16.63 -8.15 6.33
C ARG A 168 -17.83 -7.95 7.26
N ALA A 169 -18.05 -8.86 8.20
CA ALA A 169 -19.13 -8.75 9.17
C ALA A 169 -18.99 -7.47 10.02
N SER A 170 -17.77 -7.15 10.50
CA SER A 170 -17.51 -5.93 11.26
C SER A 170 -17.70 -4.67 10.44
N SER A 171 -17.42 -4.71 9.14
CA SER A 171 -17.63 -3.59 8.21
C SER A 171 -19.11 -3.34 7.88
N GLU A 172 -19.95 -4.37 7.94
CA GLU A 172 -21.40 -4.24 7.69
C GLU A 172 -22.15 -3.73 8.93
N ASN A 173 -21.83 -4.28 10.10
CA ASN A 173 -22.43 -3.84 11.36
C ASN A 173 -21.52 -4.14 12.55
N GLN A 174 -20.82 -3.10 13.01
CA GLN A 174 -19.85 -3.20 14.13
C GLN A 174 -20.50 -3.70 15.42
N LEU A 175 -21.73 -3.22 15.72
CA LEU A 175 -22.43 -3.55 16.95
C LEU A 175 -22.89 -5.01 16.94
N ALA A 176 -23.48 -5.45 15.83
CA ALA A 176 -23.89 -6.85 15.68
C ALA A 176 -22.67 -7.79 15.73
N ALA A 177 -21.58 -7.46 15.06
CA ALA A 177 -20.34 -8.23 15.10
C ALA A 177 -19.79 -8.35 16.53
N TYR A 178 -19.81 -7.25 17.29
CA TYR A 178 -19.40 -7.25 18.70
C TYR A 178 -20.26 -8.19 19.56
N TYR A 179 -21.58 -8.15 19.41
CA TYR A 179 -22.48 -9.05 20.15
C TYR A 179 -22.33 -10.52 19.77
N MET A 180 -21.86 -10.81 18.56
CA MET A 180 -21.51 -12.15 18.10
C MET A 180 -20.10 -12.60 18.57
N GLY A 181 -19.42 -11.80 19.40
CA GLY A 181 -18.13 -12.14 20.00
C GLY A 181 -16.93 -11.84 19.07
N ILE A 182 -17.11 -11.10 17.99
CA ILE A 182 -16.00 -10.69 17.12
C ILE A 182 -15.22 -9.55 17.80
N PRO A 183 -13.89 -9.65 17.94
CA PRO A 183 -13.08 -8.60 18.56
C PRO A 183 -12.87 -7.41 17.58
N VAL A 184 -13.93 -6.59 17.42
CA VAL A 184 -13.99 -5.50 16.42
C VAL A 184 -12.77 -4.59 16.44
N LYS A 185 -12.26 -4.25 17.64
CA LYS A 185 -11.06 -3.40 17.80
C LYS A 185 -9.81 -4.03 17.15
N PHE A 186 -9.61 -5.33 17.32
CA PHE A 186 -8.50 -6.05 16.71
C PHE A 186 -8.69 -6.16 15.19
N ILE A 187 -9.92 -6.38 14.74
CA ILE A 187 -10.28 -6.44 13.33
C ILE A 187 -9.92 -5.12 12.63
N PHE A 188 -10.19 -3.97 13.24
CA PHE A 188 -9.83 -2.68 12.66
C PHE A 188 -8.32 -2.49 12.53
N SER A 189 -7.54 -2.85 13.56
CA SER A 189 -6.08 -2.81 13.44
C SER A 189 -5.56 -3.73 12.33
N LEU A 190 -6.18 -4.89 12.11
CA LEU A 190 -5.83 -5.77 11.00
C LEU A 190 -6.18 -5.15 9.64
N ILE A 191 -7.30 -4.43 9.52
CA ILE A 191 -7.67 -3.74 8.28
C ILE A 191 -6.64 -2.65 7.96
N TRP A 192 -6.24 -1.86 8.96
CA TRP A 192 -5.17 -0.87 8.79
C TRP A 192 -3.83 -1.51 8.42
N SER A 193 -3.51 -2.65 9.03
CA SER A 193 -2.32 -3.45 8.69
C SER A 193 -2.32 -3.90 7.24
N ILE A 194 -3.42 -4.47 6.76
CA ILE A 194 -3.54 -4.94 5.38
C ILE A 194 -3.49 -3.77 4.40
N SER A 195 -4.21 -2.68 4.69
CA SER A 195 -4.21 -1.48 3.86
C SER A 195 -2.80 -0.87 3.74
N ALA A 196 -2.08 -0.77 4.85
CA ALA A 196 -0.69 -0.30 4.87
C ALA A 196 0.24 -1.25 4.10
N GLY A 197 0.05 -2.57 4.23
CA GLY A 197 0.77 -3.57 3.44
C GLY A 197 0.51 -3.43 1.93
N VAL A 198 -0.73 -3.20 1.52
CA VAL A 198 -1.08 -2.91 0.12
C VAL A 198 -0.42 -1.62 -0.38
N ALA A 199 -0.41 -0.57 0.44
CA ALA A 199 0.30 0.68 0.12
C ALA A 199 1.80 0.44 -0.05
N ALA A 200 2.43 -0.38 0.81
CA ALA A 200 3.83 -0.74 0.68
C ALA A 200 4.11 -1.48 -0.64
N VAL A 201 3.26 -2.46 -1.01
CA VAL A 201 3.37 -3.15 -2.31
C VAL A 201 3.30 -2.15 -3.46
N ALA A 202 2.32 -1.25 -3.44
CA ALA A 202 2.18 -0.22 -4.47
C ALA A 202 3.42 0.69 -4.54
N GLY A 203 3.96 1.12 -3.39
CA GLY A 203 5.16 1.94 -3.31
C GLY A 203 6.41 1.26 -3.88
N VAL A 204 6.61 -0.02 -3.56
CA VAL A 204 7.76 -0.78 -4.09
C VAL A 204 7.64 -1.05 -5.59
N LEU A 205 6.42 -1.32 -6.08
CA LEU A 205 6.17 -1.53 -7.50
C LEU A 205 6.28 -0.23 -8.32
N LEU A 206 5.96 0.91 -7.70
CA LEU A 206 6.04 2.22 -8.33
C LEU A 206 7.47 2.77 -8.40
N ALA A 207 8.27 2.54 -7.37
CA ALA A 207 9.61 3.10 -7.21
C ALA A 207 10.54 2.96 -8.44
N PRO A 208 10.53 1.85 -9.21
CA PRO A 208 11.36 1.72 -10.41
C PRO A 208 10.92 2.62 -11.57
N ILE A 209 9.69 3.14 -11.55
CA ILE A 209 9.15 3.98 -12.64
C ILE A 209 9.31 5.46 -12.31
N THR A 210 9.03 5.86 -11.08
CA THR A 210 8.90 7.28 -10.68
C THR A 210 10.06 7.81 -9.85
N LEU A 211 11.00 6.95 -9.45
CA LEU A 211 12.02 7.25 -8.45
C LEU A 211 11.43 7.36 -7.02
N VAL A 212 12.28 7.33 -6.02
CA VAL A 212 11.86 7.42 -4.61
C VAL A 212 12.17 8.83 -4.10
N ASP A 213 11.14 9.61 -3.92
CA ASP A 213 11.22 10.96 -3.38
C ASP A 213 9.96 11.30 -2.55
N LEU A 214 9.92 12.49 -1.98
CA LEU A 214 8.77 12.97 -1.22
C LEU A 214 7.54 13.28 -2.08
N SER A 215 7.66 13.30 -3.41
CA SER A 215 6.57 13.58 -4.34
C SER A 215 5.71 12.36 -4.67
N LEU A 216 6.16 11.15 -4.29
CA LEU A 216 5.41 9.90 -4.45
C LEU A 216 3.98 9.92 -3.87
N ILE A 217 3.70 10.86 -2.98
CA ILE A 217 2.36 11.06 -2.40
C ILE A 217 1.34 11.66 -3.39
N HIS A 218 1.80 12.28 -4.48
CA HIS A 218 0.97 12.97 -5.48
C HIS A 218 0.61 12.09 -6.68
N ILE A 219 0.46 10.81 -6.44
CA ILE A 219 0.04 9.86 -7.47
C ILE A 219 -1.42 10.05 -7.87
#